data_6c8e103e4661251b5aee8b260ab0ff0e
#
_entry.id   6c8e103e4661251b5aee8b260ab0ff0e
#
_cell.length_a   1.000
_cell.length_b   1.000
_cell.length_c   1.000
_cell.angle_alpha   90.00
_cell.angle_beta   90.00
_cell.angle_gamma   90.00
#
_symmetry.space_group_name_H-M   'P 1'
#
loop_
_entity.id
_entity.type
_entity.pdbx_description
1 polymer ?
#
loop_
_entity_poly.entity_id
_entity_poly.type
_entity_poly.pdbx_seq_one_letter_code
_entity_poly.pdbx_strand_id
1 'polypeptide(L)'
;KRNDKRTIYNVIYQNGRNGIYYQKRFFVTGLTRDTEYNLTPGLPGTRVVWFSANPNGEAEVVKVILKPKNRLKTLQFDIDFAKLAIKGRGAQGNLVTKNEVHRFTLKERGVSTLGGREVWFDHDVMRLNYEGRGEFLGEFSGTDLVLVILKNGEYYTSGFEATNHYEDNILRIEKFRPKTVWTAILNDADQGYPYIKRFTFEPSARHQRFLGENEKSTLITLS
;
A
#
# COMPACT_ATOMS: atom_id res chain seq x y z
N LYS A 1 -10.57 0.87 -12.34
CA LYS A 1 -9.76 0.92 -13.58
C LYS A 1 -10.14 -0.26 -14.48
N ARG A 2 -10.31 -0.03 -15.78
CA ARG A 2 -10.52 -1.09 -16.77
C ARG A 2 -9.27 -1.98 -16.80
N ASN A 3 -9.42 -3.29 -16.61
CA ASN A 3 -8.34 -4.29 -16.64
C ASN A 3 -7.23 -4.16 -15.57
N ASP A 4 -7.55 -3.63 -14.40
CA ASP A 4 -6.62 -3.63 -13.29
C ASP A 4 -6.58 -5.02 -12.61
N LYS A 5 -5.54 -5.81 -12.92
CA LYS A 5 -5.32 -7.13 -12.31
C LYS A 5 -4.57 -7.06 -10.98
N ARG A 6 -4.03 -5.92 -10.60
CA ARG A 6 -3.27 -5.75 -9.35
C ARG A 6 -4.13 -5.38 -8.16
N THR A 7 -5.24 -4.68 -8.39
CA THR A 7 -6.20 -4.44 -7.31
C THR A 7 -6.90 -5.73 -6.95
N ILE A 8 -6.60 -6.26 -5.77
CA ILE A 8 -7.21 -7.48 -5.24
C ILE A 8 -8.27 -7.09 -4.21
N TYR A 9 -9.44 -7.65 -4.39
CA TYR A 9 -10.57 -7.46 -3.49
C TYR A 9 -10.66 -8.63 -2.53
N ASN A 10 -10.68 -8.35 -1.23
CA ASN A 10 -10.91 -9.32 -0.18
C ASN A 10 -12.35 -9.18 0.31
N VAL A 11 -13.09 -10.24 0.31
CA VAL A 11 -14.52 -10.24 0.65
C VAL A 11 -14.85 -11.36 1.61
N ILE A 12 -15.63 -11.05 2.66
CA ILE A 12 -16.36 -12.03 3.44
C ILE A 12 -17.85 -11.73 3.26
N TYR A 13 -18.62 -12.75 2.98
CA TYR A 13 -20.07 -12.62 2.84
C TYR A 13 -20.81 -13.72 3.57
N GLN A 14 -22.02 -13.43 3.99
CA GLN A 14 -22.95 -14.40 4.53
C GLN A 14 -23.92 -14.83 3.43
N ASN A 15 -24.02 -16.12 3.19
CA ASN A 15 -24.95 -16.68 2.22
C ASN A 15 -26.39 -16.61 2.76
N GLY A 16 -27.29 -15.98 2.00
CA GLY A 16 -28.66 -15.76 2.43
C GLY A 16 -29.50 -17.03 2.59
N ARG A 17 -29.15 -18.11 1.86
CA ARG A 17 -29.90 -19.37 1.90
C ARG A 17 -29.62 -20.19 3.18
N ASN A 18 -28.38 -20.25 3.62
CA ASN A 18 -27.93 -21.14 4.68
C ASN A 18 -27.25 -20.43 5.86
N GLY A 19 -27.10 -19.12 5.80
CA GLY A 19 -26.48 -18.31 6.86
C GLY A 19 -24.97 -18.52 7.04
N ILE A 20 -24.34 -19.33 6.20
CA ILE A 20 -22.92 -19.68 6.28
C ILE A 20 -22.06 -18.53 5.75
N TYR A 21 -20.92 -18.29 6.42
CA TYR A 21 -19.96 -17.27 6.02
C TYR A 21 -18.88 -17.87 5.10
N TYR A 22 -18.60 -17.17 4.01
CA TYR A 22 -17.57 -17.50 3.03
C TYR A 22 -16.62 -16.33 2.85
N GLN A 23 -15.37 -16.65 2.47
CA GLN A 23 -14.32 -15.68 2.19
C GLN A 23 -13.73 -15.93 0.82
N LYS A 24 -13.33 -14.86 0.13
CA LYS A 24 -12.66 -14.97 -1.16
C LYS A 24 -11.77 -13.78 -1.44
N ARG A 25 -10.78 -14.02 -2.29
CA ARG A 25 -9.95 -13.01 -2.93
C ARG A 25 -10.17 -13.07 -4.43
N PHE A 26 -10.30 -11.92 -5.06
CA PHE A 26 -10.46 -11.88 -6.50
C PHE A 26 -9.97 -10.56 -7.07
N PHE A 27 -9.64 -10.58 -8.35
CA PHE A 27 -9.44 -9.38 -9.17
C PHE A 27 -10.63 -9.18 -10.09
N VAL A 28 -10.79 -7.98 -10.60
CA VAL A 28 -11.88 -7.63 -11.51
C VAL A 28 -11.31 -7.21 -12.86
N THR A 29 -11.72 -7.92 -13.91
CA THR A 29 -11.39 -7.61 -15.31
C THR A 29 -12.65 -7.51 -16.14
N GLY A 30 -12.57 -6.86 -17.31
CA GLY A 30 -13.68 -6.83 -18.26
C GLY A 30 -14.89 -6.05 -17.77
N LEU A 31 -14.67 -4.93 -17.07
CA LEU A 31 -15.76 -4.07 -16.62
C LEU A 31 -16.39 -3.31 -17.79
N THR A 32 -17.72 -3.36 -17.87
CA THR A 32 -18.53 -2.51 -18.74
C THR A 32 -18.97 -1.28 -17.93
N ARG A 33 -18.90 -0.11 -18.54
CA ARG A 33 -19.35 1.13 -17.92
C ARG A 33 -20.83 1.07 -17.58
N ASP A 34 -21.20 1.65 -16.47
CA ASP A 34 -22.59 1.77 -15.98
C ASP A 34 -23.31 0.41 -15.79
N THR A 35 -22.53 -0.65 -15.54
CA THR A 35 -23.05 -1.99 -15.26
C THR A 35 -22.75 -2.40 -13.82
N GLU A 36 -23.76 -2.82 -13.09
CA GLU A 36 -23.61 -3.37 -11.73
C GLU A 36 -23.16 -4.82 -11.78
N TYR A 37 -22.25 -5.18 -10.87
CA TYR A 37 -21.74 -6.53 -10.76
C TYR A 37 -21.92 -7.09 -9.37
N ASN A 38 -22.53 -8.26 -9.28
CA ASN A 38 -22.67 -8.94 -8.01
C ASN A 38 -21.32 -9.49 -7.52
N LEU A 39 -20.99 -9.21 -6.26
CA LEU A 39 -19.75 -9.68 -5.61
C LEU A 39 -19.93 -11.05 -4.95
N THR A 40 -21.12 -11.59 -4.92
CA THR A 40 -21.50 -12.86 -4.28
C THR A 40 -22.18 -13.77 -5.31
N PRO A 41 -22.54 -15.01 -4.98
CA PRO A 41 -23.34 -15.86 -5.88
C PRO A 41 -24.74 -15.32 -6.22
N GLY A 42 -25.17 -14.19 -5.64
CA GLY A 42 -26.41 -13.51 -5.98
C GLY A 42 -27.67 -14.15 -5.37
N LEU A 43 -27.54 -15.02 -4.39
CA LEU A 43 -28.69 -15.63 -3.72
C LEU A 43 -29.44 -14.60 -2.86
N PRO A 44 -30.78 -14.62 -2.83
CA PRO A 44 -31.58 -13.72 -1.98
C PRO A 44 -31.11 -13.75 -0.53
N GLY A 45 -31.08 -12.57 0.13
CA GLY A 45 -30.64 -12.42 1.51
C GLY A 45 -29.12 -12.54 1.74
N THR A 46 -28.32 -12.76 0.69
CA THR A 46 -26.84 -12.74 0.77
C THR A 46 -26.35 -11.32 1.02
N ARG A 47 -25.45 -11.15 2.00
CA ARG A 47 -24.89 -9.85 2.35
C ARG A 47 -23.36 -9.91 2.49
N VAL A 48 -22.69 -8.90 2.00
CA VAL A 48 -21.25 -8.68 2.23
C VAL A 48 -21.09 -8.11 3.64
N VAL A 49 -20.21 -8.73 4.43
CA VAL A 49 -19.94 -8.34 5.82
C VAL A 49 -18.52 -7.81 6.03
N TRP A 50 -17.65 -8.05 5.06
CA TRP A 50 -16.30 -7.49 4.96
C TRP A 50 -15.96 -7.24 3.51
N PHE A 51 -15.37 -6.08 3.24
CA PHE A 51 -14.90 -5.73 1.91
C PHE A 51 -13.67 -4.83 2.00
N SER A 52 -12.62 -5.16 1.28
CA SER A 52 -11.46 -4.29 1.08
C SER A 52 -10.98 -4.34 -0.36
N ALA A 53 -10.41 -3.23 -0.82
CA ALA A 53 -9.77 -3.10 -2.12
C ALA A 53 -8.29 -2.79 -1.90
N ASN A 54 -7.43 -3.68 -2.37
CA ASN A 54 -6.00 -3.68 -2.08
C ASN A 54 -5.21 -3.48 -3.39
N PRO A 55 -4.73 -2.25 -3.69
CA PRO A 55 -4.15 -1.88 -4.99
C PRO A 55 -2.90 -2.68 -5.39
N ASN A 56 -2.17 -3.19 -4.42
CA ASN A 56 -0.98 -4.02 -4.62
C ASN A 56 -1.19 -5.46 -4.16
N GLY A 57 -2.45 -5.89 -4.00
CA GLY A 57 -2.78 -7.23 -3.55
C GLY A 57 -2.38 -7.52 -2.10
N GLU A 58 -2.44 -6.51 -1.24
CA GLU A 58 -2.21 -6.67 0.19
C GLU A 58 -3.16 -7.73 0.76
N ALA A 59 -2.64 -8.54 1.66
CA ALA A 59 -3.40 -9.61 2.29
C ALA A 59 -3.57 -9.32 3.78
N GLU A 60 -4.67 -8.70 4.10
CA GLU A 60 -5.02 -8.35 5.47
C GLU A 60 -5.35 -9.58 6.32
N VAL A 61 -5.18 -9.43 7.62
CA VAL A 61 -5.65 -10.37 8.63
C VAL A 61 -6.87 -9.78 9.32
N VAL A 62 -7.97 -10.53 9.31
CA VAL A 62 -9.25 -10.13 9.90
C VAL A 62 -9.57 -11.02 11.08
N LYS A 63 -9.77 -10.43 12.25
CA LYS A 63 -10.25 -11.13 13.43
C LYS A 63 -11.75 -11.34 13.35
N VAL A 64 -12.18 -12.57 13.58
CA VAL A 64 -13.59 -12.99 13.67
C VAL A 64 -13.94 -13.26 15.10
N ILE A 65 -15.02 -12.65 15.58
CA ILE A 65 -15.58 -12.92 16.92
C ILE A 65 -16.96 -13.52 16.72
N LEU A 66 -17.14 -14.72 17.25
CA LEU A 66 -18.40 -15.46 17.16
C LEU A 66 -19.35 -15.08 18.30
N LYS A 67 -20.65 -15.22 18.05
CA LYS A 67 -21.62 -15.17 19.15
C LYS A 67 -21.50 -16.40 20.03
N PRO A 68 -21.58 -16.25 21.37
CA PRO A 68 -21.55 -17.38 22.28
C PRO A 68 -22.68 -18.38 21.96
N LYS A 69 -22.31 -19.65 21.93
CA LYS A 69 -23.27 -20.75 21.73
C LYS A 69 -22.84 -21.94 22.59
N ASN A 70 -23.81 -22.69 23.15
CA ASN A 70 -23.52 -23.89 23.92
C ASN A 70 -22.61 -24.84 23.14
N ARG A 71 -21.59 -25.39 23.82
CA ARG A 71 -20.58 -26.30 23.28
C ARG A 71 -19.60 -25.67 22.26
N LEU A 72 -19.59 -24.34 22.07
CA LEU A 72 -18.61 -23.65 21.23
C LEU A 72 -17.38 -23.33 22.07
N LYS A 73 -16.26 -24.04 21.83
CA LYS A 73 -15.02 -23.87 22.59
C LYS A 73 -14.21 -22.65 22.17
N THR A 74 -14.24 -22.29 20.90
CA THR A 74 -13.47 -21.17 20.34
C THR A 74 -14.41 -20.06 19.91
N LEU A 75 -14.31 -18.90 20.56
CA LEU A 75 -15.14 -17.74 20.28
C LEU A 75 -14.51 -16.74 19.33
N GLN A 76 -13.21 -16.90 19.04
CA GLN A 76 -12.50 -16.00 18.13
C GLN A 76 -11.42 -16.74 17.36
N PHE A 77 -11.18 -16.30 16.14
CA PHE A 77 -10.09 -16.78 15.28
C PHE A 77 -9.74 -15.71 14.25
N ASP A 78 -8.61 -15.88 13.58
CA ASP A 78 -8.15 -14.95 12.56
C ASP A 78 -8.31 -15.57 11.17
N ILE A 79 -8.71 -14.74 10.23
CA ILE A 79 -8.71 -15.01 8.80
C ILE A 79 -7.48 -14.30 8.23
N ASP A 80 -6.59 -15.08 7.62
CA ASP A 80 -5.44 -14.57 6.89
C ASP A 80 -5.70 -14.67 5.39
N PHE A 81 -5.91 -13.54 4.73
CA PHE A 81 -6.18 -13.51 3.30
C PHE A 81 -4.97 -13.93 2.45
N ALA A 82 -3.74 -13.90 2.99
CA ALA A 82 -2.55 -14.41 2.26
C ALA A 82 -2.65 -15.89 1.92
N LYS A 83 -3.38 -16.66 2.72
CA LYS A 83 -3.58 -18.11 2.52
C LYS A 83 -4.64 -18.44 1.48
N LEU A 84 -5.32 -17.43 0.94
CA LEU A 84 -6.36 -17.61 -0.08
C LEU A 84 -5.80 -17.39 -1.48
N ALA A 85 -6.08 -18.33 -2.37
CA ALA A 85 -5.82 -18.15 -3.80
C ALA A 85 -6.70 -17.03 -4.37
N ILE A 86 -6.09 -16.19 -5.19
CA ILE A 86 -6.79 -15.15 -5.94
C ILE A 86 -7.51 -15.84 -7.11
N LYS A 87 -8.83 -15.69 -7.20
CA LYS A 87 -9.69 -16.31 -8.21
C LYS A 87 -10.49 -15.26 -8.97
N GLY A 88 -11.35 -15.70 -9.86
CA GLY A 88 -12.30 -14.82 -10.53
C GLY A 88 -13.44 -14.35 -9.61
N ARG A 89 -14.06 -13.23 -9.95
CA ARG A 89 -15.18 -12.62 -9.20
C ARG A 89 -16.34 -13.59 -8.92
N GLY A 90 -16.68 -14.48 -9.86
CA GLY A 90 -17.77 -15.47 -9.73
C GLY A 90 -17.51 -16.64 -8.78
N ALA A 91 -16.29 -16.78 -8.25
CA ALA A 91 -15.98 -17.87 -7.31
C ALA A 91 -16.79 -17.76 -6.04
N GLN A 92 -17.26 -18.89 -5.50
CA GLN A 92 -17.98 -18.95 -4.22
C GLN A 92 -17.06 -18.60 -3.04
N GLY A 93 -15.79 -18.97 -3.11
CA GLY A 93 -14.82 -18.80 -2.03
C GLY A 93 -14.77 -19.99 -1.07
N ASN A 94 -14.02 -19.81 0.01
CA ASN A 94 -13.78 -20.81 1.04
C ASN A 94 -14.70 -20.59 2.25
N LEU A 95 -15.11 -21.67 2.89
CA LEU A 95 -15.88 -21.62 4.13
C LEU A 95 -15.10 -20.90 5.24
N VAL A 96 -15.73 -19.96 5.92
CA VAL A 96 -15.23 -19.32 7.14
C VAL A 96 -15.79 -20.03 8.38
N THR A 97 -17.09 -19.98 8.53
CA THR A 97 -17.78 -20.57 9.68
C THR A 97 -19.27 -20.78 9.38
N LYS A 98 -19.83 -21.78 10.04
CA LYS A 98 -21.29 -22.03 10.09
C LYS A 98 -21.93 -21.38 11.31
N ASN A 99 -21.13 -20.83 12.23
CA ASN A 99 -21.61 -20.19 13.44
C ASN A 99 -21.91 -18.72 13.20
N GLU A 100 -22.79 -18.17 13.99
CA GLU A 100 -23.18 -16.77 13.92
C GLU A 100 -22.03 -15.87 14.38
N VAL A 101 -21.68 -14.89 13.56
CA VAL A 101 -20.60 -13.97 13.86
C VAL A 101 -21.18 -12.72 14.54
N HIS A 102 -20.50 -12.31 15.62
CA HIS A 102 -20.78 -11.07 16.30
C HIS A 102 -20.20 -9.88 15.54
N ARG A 103 -18.88 -9.96 15.16
CA ARG A 103 -18.23 -8.92 14.37
C ARG A 103 -16.96 -9.41 13.67
N PHE A 104 -16.57 -8.64 12.63
CA PHE A 104 -15.29 -8.71 11.97
C PHE A 104 -14.49 -7.44 12.29
N THR A 105 -13.19 -7.56 12.55
CA THR A 105 -12.30 -6.41 12.81
C THR A 105 -10.97 -6.60 12.08
N LEU A 106 -10.46 -5.53 11.50
CA LEU A 106 -9.11 -5.54 10.94
C LEU A 106 -8.11 -5.77 12.07
N LYS A 107 -7.24 -6.77 11.93
CA LYS A 107 -6.14 -7.03 12.85
C LYS A 107 -4.82 -6.49 12.28
N GLU A 108 -4.54 -6.79 11.03
CA GLU A 108 -3.33 -6.35 10.32
C GLU A 108 -3.68 -6.04 8.87
N ARG A 109 -3.04 -5.02 8.29
CA ARG A 109 -3.21 -4.71 6.87
C ARG A 109 -2.52 -5.71 5.95
N GLY A 110 -1.52 -6.42 6.47
CA GLY A 110 -0.73 -7.37 5.70
C GLY A 110 0.18 -6.74 4.66
N VAL A 111 0.91 -7.59 3.98
CA VAL A 111 1.82 -7.19 2.90
C VAL A 111 1.26 -7.62 1.54
N SER A 112 1.83 -7.07 0.47
CA SER A 112 1.51 -7.51 -0.89
C SER A 112 1.79 -9.00 -1.08
N THR A 113 0.86 -9.71 -1.70
CA THR A 113 1.01 -11.11 -2.13
C THR A 113 1.28 -11.24 -3.63
N LEU A 114 1.29 -10.12 -4.33
CA LEU A 114 1.75 -10.02 -5.71
C LEU A 114 3.24 -9.71 -5.68
N GLY A 115 3.98 -10.13 -6.68
CA GLY A 115 5.37 -9.71 -6.89
C GLY A 115 5.47 -8.18 -6.90
N GLY A 116 6.67 -7.69 -6.68
CA GLY A 116 6.93 -6.26 -6.68
C GLY A 116 6.47 -5.59 -7.98
N ARG A 117 6.32 -4.29 -7.94
CA ARG A 117 5.93 -3.48 -9.08
C ARG A 117 7.10 -2.62 -9.47
N GLU A 118 7.54 -2.74 -10.71
CA GLU A 118 8.54 -1.83 -11.27
C GLU A 118 7.99 -0.41 -11.34
N VAL A 119 8.79 0.54 -10.89
CA VAL A 119 8.41 1.96 -10.80
C VAL A 119 9.45 2.79 -11.51
N TRP A 120 8.99 3.69 -12.36
CA TRP A 120 9.80 4.69 -13.05
C TRP A 120 9.36 6.09 -12.67
N PHE A 121 10.29 7.04 -12.76
CA PHE A 121 10.00 8.45 -12.59
C PHE A 121 10.20 9.19 -13.91
N ASP A 122 9.15 9.86 -14.34
CA ASP A 122 9.15 10.68 -15.56
C ASP A 122 9.40 12.13 -15.17
N HIS A 123 10.60 12.63 -15.49
CA HIS A 123 11.04 13.98 -15.18
C HIS A 123 10.31 15.06 -16.00
N ASP A 124 9.70 14.72 -17.14
CA ASP A 124 8.99 15.69 -18.00
C ASP A 124 7.61 16.06 -17.41
N VAL A 125 6.99 15.12 -16.72
CA VAL A 125 5.67 15.30 -16.11
C VAL A 125 5.69 15.26 -14.57
N MET A 126 6.89 15.08 -13.98
CA MET A 126 7.13 15.02 -12.53
C MET A 126 6.23 14.00 -11.83
N ARG A 127 6.14 12.78 -12.40
CA ARG A 127 5.27 11.72 -11.90
C ARG A 127 5.91 10.34 -11.97
N LEU A 128 5.46 9.49 -11.07
CA LEU A 128 5.73 8.06 -11.17
C LEU A 128 4.86 7.42 -12.26
N ASN A 129 5.41 6.38 -12.86
CA ASN A 129 4.66 5.52 -13.76
C ASN A 129 5.11 4.06 -13.65
N TYR A 130 4.38 3.17 -14.29
CA TYR A 130 4.61 1.72 -14.29
C TYR A 130 4.76 1.18 -15.73
N GLU A 131 5.02 2.06 -16.66
CA GLU A 131 5.00 1.82 -18.11
C GLU A 131 6.40 1.89 -18.71
N GLY A 132 7.43 2.08 -17.88
CA GLY A 132 8.82 2.12 -18.32
C GLY A 132 9.28 3.48 -18.83
N ARG A 133 8.62 4.59 -18.47
CA ARG A 133 9.00 5.94 -18.92
C ARG A 133 9.88 6.64 -17.89
N GLY A 134 11.05 7.11 -18.34
CA GLY A 134 11.98 7.89 -17.53
C GLY A 134 12.95 7.04 -16.72
N GLU A 135 13.31 7.48 -15.53
CA GLU A 135 14.28 6.87 -14.64
C GLU A 135 13.70 5.66 -13.90
N PHE A 136 14.39 4.52 -13.94
CA PHE A 136 13.99 3.32 -13.20
C PHE A 136 14.37 3.43 -11.73
N LEU A 137 13.39 3.45 -10.85
CA LEU A 137 13.59 3.54 -9.40
C LEU A 137 13.71 2.17 -8.71
N GLY A 138 13.34 1.10 -9.40
CA GLY A 138 13.37 -0.26 -8.87
C GLY A 138 12.01 -0.92 -8.75
N GLU A 139 12.02 -2.09 -8.13
CA GLU A 139 10.82 -2.87 -7.83
C GLU A 139 10.30 -2.52 -6.43
N PHE A 140 9.04 -2.12 -6.33
CA PHE A 140 8.38 -1.71 -5.09
C PHE A 140 7.28 -2.68 -4.69
N SER A 141 7.18 -2.98 -3.41
CA SER A 141 6.14 -3.86 -2.85
C SER A 141 5.68 -3.39 -1.48
N GLY A 142 4.44 -3.70 -1.14
CA GLY A 142 3.87 -3.47 0.18
C GLY A 142 3.99 -2.04 0.66
N THR A 143 4.82 -1.82 1.67
CA THR A 143 5.02 -0.52 2.35
C THR A 143 6.28 0.21 1.90
N ASP A 144 6.90 -0.21 0.79
CA ASP A 144 8.06 0.52 0.24
C ASP A 144 7.70 1.98 -0.04
N LEU A 145 8.66 2.85 0.19
CA LEU A 145 8.50 4.29 0.02
C LEU A 145 9.48 4.81 -1.04
N VAL A 146 9.11 5.91 -1.64
CA VAL A 146 9.98 6.75 -2.48
C VAL A 146 10.62 7.79 -1.58
N LEU A 147 11.93 7.96 -1.65
CA LEU A 147 12.67 9.07 -1.05
C LEU A 147 12.81 10.19 -2.09
N VAL A 148 12.41 11.38 -1.72
CA VAL A 148 12.58 12.59 -2.52
C VAL A 148 13.49 13.55 -1.77
N ILE A 149 14.56 13.98 -2.43
CA ILE A 149 15.51 14.95 -1.91
C ILE A 149 15.47 16.18 -2.80
N LEU A 150 15.28 17.34 -2.22
CA LEU A 150 15.12 18.61 -2.89
C LEU A 150 16.43 19.42 -2.89
N LYS A 151 16.62 20.26 -3.91
CA LYS A 151 17.79 21.14 -4.04
C LYS A 151 17.92 22.16 -2.92
N ASN A 152 16.81 22.51 -2.25
CA ASN A 152 16.78 23.42 -1.10
C ASN A 152 17.26 22.77 0.22
N GLY A 153 17.67 21.49 0.19
CA GLY A 153 18.12 20.77 1.38
C GLY A 153 17.02 20.20 2.25
N GLU A 154 15.87 19.99 1.67
CA GLU A 154 14.76 19.26 2.29
C GLU A 154 14.62 17.86 1.69
N TYR A 155 13.94 16.98 2.40
CA TYR A 155 13.55 15.68 1.93
C TYR A 155 12.19 15.26 2.50
N TYR A 156 11.57 14.29 1.86
CA TYR A 156 10.39 13.60 2.39
C TYR A 156 10.29 12.20 1.78
N THR A 157 9.39 11.39 2.33
CA THR A 157 9.04 10.09 1.75
C THR A 157 7.57 10.06 1.37
N SER A 158 7.26 9.38 0.27
CA SER A 158 5.89 9.19 -0.21
C SER A 158 5.63 7.72 -0.56
N GLY A 159 4.36 7.35 -0.71
CA GLY A 159 3.99 6.12 -1.41
C GLY A 159 4.40 6.18 -2.89
N PHE A 160 4.27 5.05 -3.58
CA PHE A 160 4.67 4.96 -4.99
C PHE A 160 3.47 4.94 -5.96
N GLU A 161 2.38 5.64 -5.60
CA GLU A 161 1.20 5.78 -6.47
C GLU A 161 1.50 6.67 -7.67
N ALA A 162 1.10 6.23 -8.88
CA ALA A 162 1.28 7.01 -10.10
C ALA A 162 0.46 8.32 -10.14
N THR A 163 -0.42 8.53 -9.17
CA THR A 163 -1.19 9.77 -9.00
C THR A 163 -0.40 10.87 -8.29
N ASN A 164 0.70 10.50 -7.61
CA ASN A 164 1.54 11.47 -6.93
C ASN A 164 2.20 12.40 -7.95
N HIS A 165 2.20 13.68 -7.63
CA HIS A 165 2.90 14.73 -8.37
C HIS A 165 4.03 15.26 -7.48
N TYR A 166 5.19 15.46 -8.08
CA TYR A 166 6.40 15.89 -7.39
C TYR A 166 6.83 17.28 -7.85
N GLU A 167 7.64 17.95 -7.06
CA GLU A 167 8.14 19.29 -7.30
C GLU A 167 9.23 19.32 -8.37
N ASP A 168 9.42 20.47 -9.04
CA ASP A 168 10.42 20.65 -10.10
C ASP A 168 11.87 20.77 -9.56
N ASN A 169 12.02 21.05 -8.27
CA ASN A 169 13.33 21.24 -7.63
C ASN A 169 13.94 19.96 -7.05
N ILE A 170 13.57 18.80 -7.56
CA ILE A 170 14.14 17.52 -7.15
C ILE A 170 15.64 17.52 -7.45
N LEU A 171 16.43 17.18 -6.43
CA LEU A 171 17.85 16.84 -6.55
C LEU A 171 18.02 15.35 -6.85
N ARG A 172 17.25 14.51 -6.13
CA ARG A 172 17.31 13.06 -6.26
C ARG A 172 15.98 12.42 -5.88
N ILE A 173 15.59 11.40 -6.60
CA ILE A 173 14.43 10.57 -6.31
C ILE A 173 14.82 9.10 -6.43
N GLU A 174 14.51 8.30 -5.43
CA GLU A 174 14.86 6.87 -5.44
C GLU A 174 13.97 6.06 -4.49
N LYS A 175 14.12 4.75 -4.52
CA LYS A 175 13.51 3.87 -3.51
C LYS A 175 14.15 4.12 -2.15
N PHE A 176 13.33 4.43 -1.15
CA PHE A 176 13.79 4.64 0.23
C PHE A 176 14.37 3.36 0.84
N ARG A 177 15.58 3.48 1.39
CA ARG A 177 16.28 2.40 2.10
C ARG A 177 16.71 2.89 3.48
N PRO A 178 16.07 2.43 4.58
CA PRO A 178 16.25 2.99 5.92
C PRO A 178 17.68 2.99 6.45
N LYS A 179 18.53 2.07 5.96
CA LYS A 179 19.92 1.90 6.44
C LYS A 179 20.96 2.57 5.55
N THR A 180 20.55 3.28 4.51
CA THR A 180 21.49 4.00 3.63
C THR A 180 22.10 5.16 4.41
N VAL A 181 23.42 5.16 4.49
CA VAL A 181 24.18 6.26 5.10
C VAL A 181 24.53 7.27 4.02
N TRP A 182 24.10 8.49 4.24
CA TRP A 182 24.36 9.62 3.35
C TRP A 182 25.49 10.48 3.88
N THR A 183 26.28 11.03 2.96
CA THR A 183 27.28 12.03 3.26
C THR A 183 26.94 13.32 2.56
N ALA A 184 26.75 14.40 3.30
CA ALA A 184 26.53 15.73 2.76
C ALA A 184 27.69 16.65 3.07
N ILE A 185 28.11 17.42 2.06
CA ILE A 185 28.94 18.60 2.23
C ILE A 185 28.04 19.81 2.02
N LEU A 186 28.03 20.70 2.97
CA LEU A 186 27.17 21.89 2.99
C LEU A 186 27.93 23.12 3.44
N ASN A 187 27.53 24.28 2.97
CA ASN A 187 27.91 25.58 3.56
C ASN A 187 26.93 25.88 4.68
N ASP A 188 27.45 25.98 5.90
CA ASP A 188 26.67 26.38 7.05
C ASP A 188 26.65 27.92 7.13
N ALA A 189 25.47 28.51 7.04
CA ALA A 189 25.32 29.95 7.03
C ALA A 189 25.55 30.60 8.40
N ASP A 190 25.43 29.84 9.49
CA ASP A 190 25.67 30.33 10.85
C ASP A 190 27.18 30.41 11.14
N GLN A 191 27.91 29.41 10.64
CA GLN A 191 29.34 29.28 10.88
C GLN A 191 30.21 29.94 9.80
N GLY A 192 29.67 30.14 8.61
CA GLY A 192 30.33 30.78 7.49
C GLY A 192 31.37 29.92 6.75
N TYR A 193 31.40 28.61 6.97
CA TYR A 193 32.32 27.69 6.29
C TYR A 193 31.67 26.32 6.00
N PRO A 194 32.29 25.50 5.13
CA PRO A 194 31.73 24.21 4.75
C PRO A 194 31.85 23.15 5.85
N TYR A 195 30.81 22.35 5.97
CA TYR A 195 30.71 21.20 6.86
C TYR A 195 30.52 19.91 6.09
N ILE A 196 31.02 18.84 6.68
CA ILE A 196 30.73 17.47 6.28
C ILE A 196 29.90 16.79 7.38
N LYS A 197 28.81 16.11 6.99
CA LYS A 197 28.08 15.25 7.92
C LYS A 197 27.64 13.94 7.29
N ARG A 198 27.55 12.89 8.13
CA ARG A 198 27.00 11.59 7.77
C ARG A 198 25.76 11.32 8.58
N PHE A 199 24.73 10.82 7.93
CA PHE A 199 23.42 10.59 8.53
C PHE A 199 22.61 9.56 7.74
N THR A 200 21.47 9.14 8.30
CA THR A 200 20.42 8.37 7.62
C THR A 200 19.17 9.22 7.57
N PHE A 201 18.38 9.07 6.51
CA PHE A 201 17.05 9.67 6.47
C PHE A 201 16.06 8.79 7.24
N GLU A 202 15.17 9.44 7.99
CA GLU A 202 14.02 8.80 8.61
C GLU A 202 12.78 8.98 7.72
N PRO A 203 11.87 8.00 7.65
CA PRO A 203 10.68 8.15 6.82
C PRO A 203 9.78 9.27 7.37
N SER A 204 9.43 10.22 6.52
CA SER A 204 8.55 11.34 6.87
C SER A 204 7.71 11.75 5.67
N ALA A 205 6.40 11.80 5.83
CA ALA A 205 5.50 12.35 4.80
C ALA A 205 5.51 13.89 4.75
N ARG A 206 6.13 14.54 5.74
CA ARG A 206 6.32 15.99 5.77
C ARG A 206 7.74 16.32 5.36
N HIS A 207 7.93 17.47 4.73
CA HIS A 207 9.25 17.99 4.44
C HIS A 207 10.10 18.11 5.70
N GLN A 208 11.29 17.59 5.65
CA GLN A 208 12.30 17.64 6.72
C GLN A 208 13.56 18.26 6.16
N ARG A 209 14.12 19.23 6.88
CA ARG A 209 15.36 19.89 6.47
C ARG A 209 16.57 19.14 7.03
N PHE A 210 17.55 18.85 6.19
CA PHE A 210 18.79 18.16 6.61
C PHE A 210 20.03 19.07 6.57
N LEU A 211 19.92 20.34 6.17
CA LEU A 211 21.03 21.31 6.14
C LEU A 211 21.16 22.16 7.42
N GLY A 212 20.35 21.90 8.45
CA GLY A 212 20.24 22.73 9.65
C GLY A 212 19.06 23.69 9.58
N GLU A 213 18.90 24.52 10.62
CA GLU A 213 17.74 25.41 10.76
C GLU A 213 17.85 26.68 9.91
N ASN A 214 19.09 27.15 9.62
CA ASN A 214 19.30 28.35 8.85
C ASN A 214 19.00 28.10 7.35
N GLU A 215 18.01 28.80 6.81
CA GLU A 215 17.56 28.69 5.42
C GLU A 215 18.65 29.11 4.39
N LYS A 216 19.64 29.91 4.81
CA LYS A 216 20.76 30.35 3.97
C LYS A 216 21.85 29.27 3.81
N SER A 217 21.80 28.22 4.61
CA SER A 217 22.70 27.07 4.45
C SER A 217 22.41 26.36 3.13
N THR A 218 23.46 26.06 2.37
CA THR A 218 23.35 25.50 1.01
C THR A 218 24.05 24.14 0.91
N LEU A 219 23.47 23.24 0.13
CA LEU A 219 24.07 21.94 -0.17
C LEU A 219 25.15 22.12 -1.26
N ILE A 220 26.34 21.57 -1.03
CA ILE A 220 27.42 21.51 -2.04
C ILE A 220 27.35 20.17 -2.77
N THR A 221 27.26 19.05 -2.03
CA THR A 221 27.14 17.72 -2.62
C THR A 221 26.49 16.75 -1.64
N LEU A 222 25.88 15.71 -2.20
CA LEU A 222 25.23 14.61 -1.45
C LEU A 222 25.58 13.29 -2.13
N SER A 223 26.07 12.33 -1.36
CA SER A 223 26.43 10.99 -1.83
C SER A 223 25.99 9.88 -0.87
#